data_044812c86b3f78059e7ffda19476507b
#
_entry.id   044812c86b3f78059e7ffda19476507b
#
_cell.length_a   1.000
_cell.length_b   1.000
_cell.length_c   1.000
_cell.angle_alpha   90.00
_cell.angle_beta   90.00
_cell.angle_gamma   90.00
#
_symmetry.space_group_name_H-M   'P 1'
#
loop_
_entity.id
_entity.type
_entity.pdbx_description
1 polymer ?
#
loop_
_entity_poly.entity_id
_entity_poly.type
_entity_poly.pdbx_seq_one_letter_code
_entity_poly.pdbx_strand_id
1 'polypeptide(L)' 'MNSRVLKIHDINPDGVVVVIPWNKFTVGVSGFVPCVNTEKAVQQLNKIAKDKGIELDIRVTIEENCLGVRFWRTL' A
#
# COMPACT_ATOMS: atom_id res chain seq x y z
N MET A 1 -11.80 -7.72 -22.17
CA MET A 1 -10.89 -7.13 -21.22
C MET A 1 -11.35 -7.38 -19.80
N ASN A 2 -10.44 -7.52 -18.94
CA ASN A 2 -10.77 -7.87 -17.56
C ASN A 2 -10.75 -6.63 -16.70
N SER A 3 -11.86 -6.32 -16.10
CA SER A 3 -11.84 -5.33 -15.05
C SER A 3 -11.28 -5.99 -13.78
N ARG A 4 -10.39 -5.27 -13.16
CA ARG A 4 -9.81 -5.75 -11.92
C ARG A 4 -10.77 -5.47 -10.78
N VAL A 5 -11.13 -6.50 -10.05
CA VAL A 5 -11.98 -6.39 -8.88
C VAL A 5 -11.11 -6.08 -7.66
N LEU A 6 -11.51 -5.08 -6.88
CA LEU A 6 -10.83 -4.75 -5.63
C LEU A 6 -11.02 -5.90 -4.63
N LYS A 7 -9.92 -6.50 -4.22
CA LYS A 7 -9.92 -7.53 -3.19
C LYS A 7 -9.70 -6.91 -1.82
N ILE A 8 -9.93 -7.69 -0.77
CA ILE A 8 -9.93 -7.18 0.61
C ILE A 8 -8.62 -6.51 1.02
N HIS A 9 -7.49 -6.96 0.48
CA HIS A 9 -6.18 -6.40 0.82
C HIS A 9 -5.52 -5.64 -0.33
N ASP A 10 -6.29 -5.30 -1.35
CA ASP A 10 -5.83 -4.37 -2.39
C ASP A 10 -6.12 -2.94 -1.94
N ILE A 11 -5.41 -1.99 -2.53
CA ILE A 11 -5.68 -0.58 -2.28
C ILE A 11 -6.00 0.14 -3.58
N ASN A 12 -6.70 1.25 -3.48
CA ASN A 12 -7.06 2.06 -4.65
C ASN A 12 -7.13 3.55 -4.30
N PRO A 13 -6.05 4.14 -3.82
CA PRO A 13 -6.09 5.52 -3.33
C PRO A 13 -6.53 6.52 -4.40
N ASP A 14 -6.16 6.30 -5.65
CA ASP A 14 -6.52 7.17 -6.77
C ASP A 14 -7.62 6.56 -7.65
N GLY A 15 -8.35 5.56 -7.14
CA GLY A 15 -9.39 4.88 -7.90
C GLY A 15 -8.88 3.76 -8.80
N VAL A 16 -7.57 3.59 -8.90
CA VAL A 16 -6.95 2.50 -9.65
C VAL A 16 -6.49 1.44 -8.65
N VAL A 17 -6.84 0.18 -8.92
CA VAL A 17 -6.51 -0.92 -8.02
C VAL A 17 -5.00 -1.19 -8.06
N VAL A 18 -4.38 -1.20 -6.89
CA VAL A 18 -2.98 -1.58 -6.70
C VAL A 18 -2.96 -2.87 -5.91
N VAL A 19 -2.37 -3.91 -6.50
CA VAL A 19 -2.26 -5.23 -5.87
C VAL A 19 -0.92 -5.31 -5.14
N ILE A 20 -0.98 -5.62 -3.85
CA ILE A 20 0.21 -5.79 -3.04
C ILE A 20 0.36 -7.29 -2.74
N PRO A 21 1.49 -7.92 -3.11
CA PRO A 21 1.69 -9.35 -2.87
C PRO A 21 2.03 -9.60 -1.40
N TRP A 22 1.05 -9.50 -0.54
CA TRP A 22 1.24 -9.58 0.90
C TRP A 22 1.89 -10.88 1.35
N ASN A 23 1.64 -11.98 0.64
CA ASN A 23 2.27 -13.27 0.96
C ASN A 23 3.78 -13.27 0.77
N LYS A 24 4.30 -12.33 -0.02
CA LYS A 24 5.75 -12.14 -0.22
C LYS A 24 6.29 -10.95 0.55
N PHE A 25 5.42 -10.25 1.26
CA PHE A 25 5.77 -9.03 1.97
C PHE A 25 6.14 -9.36 3.42
N THR A 26 7.35 -9.88 3.58
CA THR A 26 7.85 -10.31 4.88
C THR A 26 8.50 -9.15 5.64
N VAL A 27 8.85 -9.38 6.90
CA VAL A 27 9.49 -8.36 7.74
C VAL A 27 10.76 -7.83 7.07
N GLY A 28 10.89 -6.52 7.01
CA GLY A 28 12.03 -5.84 6.39
C GLY A 28 11.83 -5.51 4.92
N VAL A 29 10.82 -6.06 4.28
CA VAL A 29 10.51 -5.74 2.88
C VAL A 29 9.77 -4.42 2.81
N SER A 30 10.04 -3.64 1.78
CA SER A 30 9.34 -2.38 1.53
C SER A 30 8.63 -2.37 0.19
N GLY A 31 7.63 -1.51 0.09
CA GLY A 31 6.93 -1.26 -1.17
C GLY A 31 6.69 0.24 -1.34
N PHE A 32 6.49 0.66 -2.58
CA PHE A 32 6.17 2.04 -2.90
C PHE A 32 4.92 2.07 -3.78
N VAL A 33 3.93 2.86 -3.37
CA VAL A 33 2.69 3.05 -4.14
C VAL A 33 2.68 4.50 -4.64
N PRO A 34 2.91 4.72 -5.94
CA PRO A 34 2.75 6.08 -6.48
C PRO A 34 1.27 6.44 -6.49
N CYS A 35 0.93 7.58 -5.91
CA CYS A 35 -0.46 8.04 -5.85
C CYS A 35 -0.51 9.52 -5.50
N VAL A 36 -1.60 10.14 -5.88
CA VAL A 36 -1.88 11.55 -5.53
C VAL A 36 -2.58 11.62 -4.18
N ASN A 37 -3.54 10.74 -3.94
CA ASN A 37 -4.26 10.71 -2.67
C ASN A 37 -3.50 9.87 -1.64
N THR A 38 -2.39 10.42 -1.16
CA THR A 38 -1.52 9.74 -0.20
C THR A 38 -2.20 9.48 1.14
N GLU A 39 -3.08 10.38 1.56
CA GLU A 39 -3.82 10.21 2.81
C GLU A 39 -4.70 8.96 2.76
N LYS A 40 -5.41 8.75 1.65
CA LYS A 40 -6.23 7.57 1.48
C LYS A 40 -5.37 6.31 1.44
N ALA A 41 -4.21 6.37 0.78
CA ALA A 41 -3.29 5.24 0.75
C ALA A 41 -2.83 4.86 2.16
N VAL A 42 -2.46 5.84 2.97
CA VAL A 42 -2.05 5.60 4.36
C VAL A 42 -3.19 4.95 5.15
N GLN A 43 -4.40 5.46 5.00
CA GLN A 43 -5.57 4.90 5.69
C GLN A 43 -5.83 3.45 5.28
N GLN A 44 -5.75 3.16 3.99
CA GLN A 44 -5.97 1.80 3.48
C GLN A 44 -4.89 0.84 3.96
N LEU A 45 -3.63 1.26 3.94
CA LEU A 45 -2.52 0.44 4.43
C LEU A 45 -2.63 0.16 5.92
N ASN A 46 -3.00 1.16 6.71
CA ASN A 46 -3.20 0.98 8.15
C ASN A 46 -4.32 -0.01 8.46
N LYS A 47 -5.40 0.05 7.69
CA LYS A 47 -6.50 -0.89 7.86
C LYS A 47 -6.06 -2.32 7.56
N ILE A 48 -5.32 -2.50 6.47
CA ILE A 48 -4.82 -3.82 6.10
C ILE A 48 -3.87 -4.36 7.17
N ALA A 49 -2.97 -3.53 7.67
CA ALA A 49 -2.03 -3.92 8.72
C ALA A 49 -2.79 -4.41 9.96
N LYS A 50 -3.82 -3.70 10.34
CA LYS A 50 -4.66 -4.08 11.49
C LYS A 50 -5.36 -5.41 11.23
N ASP A 51 -5.93 -5.58 10.04
CA ASP A 51 -6.64 -6.82 9.69
C ASP A 51 -5.71 -8.03 9.67
N LYS A 52 -4.47 -7.83 9.23
CA LYS A 52 -3.49 -8.92 9.13
C LYS A 52 -2.69 -9.14 10.42
N GLY A 53 -2.83 -8.26 11.39
CA GLY A 53 -2.05 -8.35 12.63
C GLY A 53 -0.58 -8.08 12.44
N ILE A 54 -0.23 -7.21 11.49
CA ILE A 54 1.15 -6.81 11.22
C ILE A 54 1.33 -5.33 11.51
N GLU A 55 2.58 -4.88 11.52
CA GLU A 55 2.91 -3.47 11.68
C GLU A 55 3.64 -2.96 10.44
N LEU A 56 3.29 -1.76 10.03
CA LEU A 56 3.91 -1.09 8.90
C LEU A 56 4.43 0.28 9.34
N ASP A 57 5.63 0.62 8.87
CA ASP A 57 6.14 1.99 8.91
C ASP A 57 5.77 2.61 7.57
N ILE A 58 4.96 3.66 7.59
CA ILE A 58 4.38 4.25 6.38
C ILE A 58 4.82 5.70 6.28
N ARG A 59 5.35 6.09 5.12
CA ARG A 59 5.81 7.46 4.87
C ARG A 59 5.33 7.97 3.53
N VAL A 60 4.84 9.20 3.51
CA VAL A 60 4.56 9.93 2.28
C VAL A 60 5.89 10.48 1.78
N THR A 61 6.22 10.20 0.52
CA THR A 61 7.51 10.61 -0.04
C THR A 61 7.41 10.82 -1.55
N ILE A 62 8.42 11.44 -2.11
CA ILE A 62 8.57 11.60 -3.56
C ILE A 62 9.81 10.80 -3.95
N GLU A 63 9.61 9.81 -4.82
CA GLU A 63 10.69 8.96 -5.32
C GLU A 63 10.69 9.00 -6.84
N GLU A 64 11.84 9.28 -7.43
CA GLU A 64 11.99 9.39 -8.89
C GLU A 64 10.93 10.31 -9.50
N ASN A 65 10.72 11.47 -8.87
CA ASN A 65 9.75 12.48 -9.27
C ASN A 65 8.29 12.02 -9.17
N CYS A 66 8.01 10.95 -8.45
CA CYS A 66 6.65 10.47 -8.22
C CYS A 66 6.26 10.60 -6.76
N LEU A 67 5.17 11.31 -6.51
CA LEU A 67 4.56 11.36 -5.19
C LEU A 67 3.93 10.00 -4.89
N GLY A 68 4.08 9.55 -3.66
CA GLY A 68 3.47 8.31 -3.25
C GLY A 68 3.73 7.98 -1.80
N VAL A 69 3.55 6.72 -1.47
CA VAL A 69 3.70 6.21 -0.12
C VAL A 69 4.67 5.04 -0.12
N ARG A 70 5.74 5.18 0.67
CA ARG A 70 6.68 4.09 0.92
C ARG A 70 6.30 3.43 2.24
N PHE A 71 6.26 2.13 2.29
CA PHE A 71 5.92 1.41 3.51
C PHE A 71 6.81 0.19 3.69
N TRP A 72 7.13 -0.09 4.95
CA TRP A 72 7.96 -1.23 5.35
C TRP A 72 7.19 -2.08 6.34
N ARG A 73 7.32 -3.38 6.25
CA ARG A 73 6.79 -4.26 7.27
C ARG A 73 7.81 -4.37 8.40
N THR A 74 7.39 -4.00 9.60
CA THR A 74 8.26 -4.02 10.80
C THR A 74 7.92 -5.16 11.75
N LEU A 75 6.75 -5.75 11.58
CA LEU A 75 6.34 -6.88 12.42
C LEU A 75 5.49 -7.85 11.64
#